data_f0372b99cae776029d18f3a089b1adba
#
_entry.id   f0372b99cae776029d18f3a089b1adba
#
_cell.length_a   1.000
_cell.length_b   1.000
_cell.length_c   1.000
_cell.angle_alpha   90.00
_cell.angle_beta   90.00
_cell.angle_gamma   90.00
#
_symmetry.space_group_name_H-M   'P 1'
#
loop_
_entity.id
_entity.type
_entity.pdbx_description
1 polymer ?
#
loop_
_entity_poly.entity_id
_entity_poly.type
_entity_poly.pdbx_seq_one_letter_code
_entity_poly.pdbx_strand_id
1 'polypeptide(L)'
;MRILSIQSSVAYGHVGNSAAVFPLQRIGVDVMPVHTVCFSNHTGYGAWRGPLIAGTDITEIITGIEERGGLTGVDAVLSGYQGGDSIGDAILDAVARVRHHSPEAIYACDPVLGNAKSGCHVAPEVQNLIRDRVVPAADLITPNQFELGFITGTNPQTLEE
;
A
#
# COMPACT_ATOMS: atom_id res chain seq x y z
N MET A 1 -5.41 -7.20 -17.58
CA MET A 1 -5.47 -6.86 -16.14
C MET A 1 -4.74 -5.55 -15.93
N ARG A 2 -5.37 -4.61 -15.23
CA ARG A 2 -4.81 -3.30 -14.89
C ARG A 2 -4.84 -3.10 -13.37
N ILE A 3 -3.73 -2.65 -12.79
CA ILE A 3 -3.57 -2.47 -11.33
C ILE A 3 -3.13 -1.03 -11.02
N LEU A 4 -3.82 -0.38 -10.09
CA LEU A 4 -3.34 0.83 -9.43
C LEU A 4 -2.53 0.41 -8.20
N SER A 5 -1.21 0.67 -8.21
CA SER A 5 -0.29 0.24 -7.14
C SER A 5 0.21 1.43 -6.33
N ILE A 6 -0.30 1.59 -5.10
CA ILE A 6 0.02 2.71 -4.19
C ILE A 6 0.97 2.20 -3.10
N GLN A 7 2.26 2.33 -3.32
CA GLN A 7 3.31 1.77 -2.46
C GLN A 7 4.55 2.65 -2.42
N SER A 8 5.48 2.32 -1.52
CA SER A 8 6.81 2.94 -1.48
C SER A 8 7.61 2.70 -2.75
N SER A 9 8.60 3.59 -2.99
CA SER A 9 9.64 3.38 -3.98
C SER A 9 11.00 3.66 -3.36
N VAL A 10 12.00 2.85 -3.68
CA VAL A 10 13.41 3.05 -3.29
C VAL A 10 14.31 3.00 -4.50
N ALA A 11 15.37 3.84 -4.48
CA ALA A 11 16.37 3.85 -5.55
C ALA A 11 17.36 2.68 -5.44
N TYR A 12 17.76 2.34 -4.22
CA TYR A 12 18.67 1.24 -3.92
C TYR A 12 17.94 0.14 -3.16
N GLY A 13 17.75 -1.01 -3.82
CA GLY A 13 17.00 -2.16 -3.32
C GLY A 13 15.67 -2.38 -4.04
N HIS A 14 14.90 -3.36 -3.54
CA HIS A 14 13.66 -3.83 -4.17
C HIS A 14 12.57 -4.01 -3.11
N VAL A 15 11.82 -2.95 -2.82
CA VAL A 15 10.63 -2.96 -1.95
C VAL A 15 9.52 -2.11 -2.56
N GLY A 16 8.29 -2.34 -2.16
CA GLY A 16 7.13 -1.62 -2.66
C GLY A 16 7.06 -1.65 -4.19
N ASN A 17 6.80 -0.51 -4.84
CA ASN A 17 6.73 -0.41 -6.29
C ASN A 17 8.06 -0.76 -6.99
N SER A 18 9.21 -0.54 -6.33
CA SER A 18 10.52 -0.97 -6.88
C SER A 18 10.67 -2.49 -6.96
N ALA A 19 9.85 -3.26 -6.22
CA ALA A 19 9.78 -4.71 -6.32
C ALA A 19 8.58 -5.17 -7.17
N ALA A 20 7.41 -4.56 -7.01
CA ALA A 20 6.15 -5.08 -7.56
C ALA A 20 5.96 -4.78 -9.06
N VAL A 21 6.39 -3.60 -9.53
CA VAL A 21 6.03 -3.14 -10.90
C VAL A 21 6.62 -4.05 -11.97
N PHE A 22 7.92 -4.35 -11.91
CA PHE A 22 8.57 -5.14 -12.95
C PHE A 22 8.00 -6.57 -13.08
N PRO A 23 7.85 -7.36 -12.00
CA PRO A 23 7.25 -8.69 -12.10
C PRO A 23 5.82 -8.67 -12.66
N LEU A 24 4.99 -7.73 -12.22
CA LEU A 24 3.62 -7.59 -12.72
C LEU A 24 3.61 -7.28 -14.22
N GLN A 25 4.43 -6.34 -14.68
CA GLN A 25 4.56 -6.02 -16.10
C GLN A 25 5.10 -7.21 -16.91
N ARG A 26 6.01 -8.01 -16.35
CA ARG A 26 6.56 -9.21 -17.01
C ARG A 26 5.52 -10.30 -17.26
N ILE A 27 4.47 -10.35 -16.46
CA ILE A 27 3.34 -11.29 -16.66
C ILE A 27 2.16 -10.65 -17.41
N GLY A 28 2.36 -9.46 -18.00
CA GLY A 28 1.39 -8.80 -18.87
C GLY A 28 0.36 -7.94 -18.14
N VAL A 29 0.61 -7.56 -16.88
CA VAL A 29 -0.24 -6.64 -16.13
C VAL A 29 0.13 -5.19 -16.48
N ASP A 30 -0.88 -4.36 -16.77
CA ASP A 30 -0.75 -2.90 -16.90
C ASP A 30 -0.76 -2.29 -15.49
N VAL A 31 0.34 -1.69 -15.07
CA VAL A 31 0.52 -1.18 -13.70
C VAL A 31 0.64 0.34 -13.70
N MET A 32 -0.18 1.01 -12.92
CA MET A 32 -0.10 2.44 -12.63
C MET A 32 0.53 2.62 -11.23
N PRO A 33 1.85 2.85 -11.13
CA PRO A 33 2.50 3.02 -9.84
C PRO A 33 2.35 4.44 -9.32
N VAL A 34 1.81 4.58 -8.12
CA VAL A 34 1.77 5.80 -7.32
C VAL A 34 2.65 5.58 -6.09
N HIS A 35 3.57 6.51 -5.83
CA HIS A 35 4.55 6.34 -4.75
C HIS A 35 4.10 7.05 -3.47
N THR A 36 4.18 6.34 -2.34
CA THR A 36 3.95 6.92 -1.01
C THR A 36 5.21 7.59 -0.46
N VAL A 37 6.37 7.09 -0.85
CA VAL A 37 7.68 7.64 -0.56
C VAL A 37 8.62 7.41 -1.75
N CYS A 38 9.62 8.29 -1.91
CA CYS A 38 10.73 8.11 -2.84
C CYS A 38 12.04 8.18 -2.05
N PHE A 39 12.45 7.03 -1.47
CA PHE A 39 13.64 6.98 -0.61
C PHE A 39 14.88 6.46 -1.35
N SER A 40 16.05 6.84 -0.83
CA SER A 40 17.32 6.32 -1.34
C SER A 40 17.44 4.80 -1.19
N ASN A 41 16.89 4.25 -0.10
CA ASN A 41 16.97 2.82 0.26
C ASN A 41 15.91 2.47 1.30
N HIS A 42 15.78 1.18 1.59
CA HIS A 42 14.91 0.69 2.65
C HIS A 42 15.31 1.25 4.03
N THR A 43 14.32 1.68 4.81
CA THR A 43 14.54 2.27 6.15
C THR A 43 15.26 1.33 7.13
N GLY A 44 15.12 0.03 6.97
CA GLY A 44 15.80 -1.00 7.73
C GLY A 44 17.34 -1.02 7.59
N TYR A 45 17.92 -0.21 6.68
CA TYR A 45 19.37 -0.03 6.55
C TYR A 45 19.94 0.96 7.59
N GLY A 46 19.09 1.50 8.47
CA GLY A 46 19.48 2.39 9.59
C GLY A 46 19.37 3.87 9.23
N ALA A 47 19.71 4.28 8.01
CA ALA A 47 19.56 5.65 7.54
C ALA A 47 19.07 5.67 6.10
N TRP A 48 18.28 6.68 5.76
CA TRP A 48 17.75 6.89 4.41
C TRP A 48 17.59 8.39 4.13
N ARG A 49 17.40 8.75 2.87
CA ARG A 49 17.11 10.11 2.40
C ARG A 49 16.01 10.05 1.36
N GLY A 50 15.34 11.17 1.15
CA GLY A 50 14.28 11.32 0.15
C GLY A 50 12.94 11.73 0.76
N PRO A 51 11.98 12.15 -0.07
CA PRO A 51 10.71 12.67 0.38
C PRO A 51 9.72 11.56 0.77
N LEU A 52 8.93 11.87 1.79
CA LEU A 52 7.59 11.34 1.98
C LEU A 52 6.65 12.12 1.06
N ILE A 53 5.79 11.45 0.31
CA ILE A 53 4.80 12.10 -0.54
C ILE A 53 3.59 12.44 0.33
N ALA A 54 3.12 13.69 0.26
CA ALA A 54 1.95 14.08 1.01
C ALA A 54 0.68 13.38 0.49
N GLY A 55 -0.26 13.06 1.38
CA GLY A 55 -1.53 12.44 0.96
C GLY A 55 -2.29 13.29 -0.06
N THR A 56 -2.21 14.62 0.05
CA THR A 56 -2.77 15.55 -0.95
C THR A 56 -2.17 15.38 -2.34
N ASP A 57 -0.85 15.19 -2.43
CA ASP A 57 -0.18 15.00 -3.72
C ASP A 57 -0.57 13.65 -4.34
N ILE A 58 -0.74 12.60 -3.51
CA ILE A 58 -1.26 11.30 -3.95
C ILE A 58 -2.68 11.47 -4.50
N THR A 59 -3.55 12.20 -3.79
CA THR A 59 -4.92 12.48 -4.24
C THR A 59 -4.93 13.25 -5.57
N GLU A 60 -4.06 14.24 -5.75
CA GLU A 60 -3.93 14.98 -7.01
C GLU A 60 -3.46 14.09 -8.17
N ILE A 61 -2.51 13.17 -7.92
CA ILE A 61 -2.09 12.18 -8.92
C ILE A 61 -3.27 11.29 -9.32
N ILE A 62 -4.06 10.78 -8.37
CA ILE A 62 -5.24 9.96 -8.62
C ILE A 62 -6.29 10.76 -9.40
N THR A 63 -6.52 12.03 -9.04
CA THR A 63 -7.42 12.93 -9.77
C THR A 63 -6.99 13.08 -11.23
N GLY A 64 -5.70 13.30 -11.48
CA GLY A 64 -5.19 13.40 -12.84
C GLY A 64 -5.35 12.09 -13.66
N ILE A 65 -5.22 10.94 -13.03
CA ILE A 65 -5.49 9.63 -13.64
C ILE A 65 -7.00 9.50 -13.97
N GLU A 66 -7.87 9.86 -13.02
CA GLU A 66 -9.32 9.82 -13.16
C GLU A 66 -9.83 10.69 -14.31
N GLU A 67 -9.35 11.95 -14.40
CA GLU A 67 -9.68 12.90 -15.47
C GLU A 67 -9.31 12.39 -16.87
N ARG A 68 -8.36 11.47 -16.97
CA ARG A 68 -7.97 10.80 -18.22
C ARG A 68 -8.72 9.50 -18.46
N GLY A 69 -9.69 9.15 -17.61
CA GLY A 69 -10.43 7.89 -17.67
C GLY A 69 -9.61 6.66 -17.26
N GLY A 70 -8.44 6.87 -16.63
CA GLY A 70 -7.50 5.81 -16.26
C GLY A 70 -8.02 4.87 -15.17
N LEU A 71 -9.03 5.29 -14.39
CA LEU A 71 -9.64 4.44 -13.36
C LEU A 71 -10.69 3.48 -13.92
N THR A 72 -11.14 3.67 -15.15
CA THR A 72 -12.07 2.73 -15.82
C THR A 72 -11.32 1.48 -16.27
N GLY A 73 -11.83 0.31 -15.92
CA GLY A 73 -11.23 -0.99 -16.24
C GLY A 73 -10.01 -1.33 -15.38
N VAL A 74 -9.89 -0.72 -14.20
CA VAL A 74 -8.96 -1.17 -13.17
C VAL A 74 -9.52 -2.43 -12.52
N ASP A 75 -8.71 -3.49 -12.49
CA ASP A 75 -9.09 -4.78 -11.91
C ASP A 75 -8.74 -4.87 -10.42
N ALA A 76 -7.69 -4.14 -9.99
CA ALA A 76 -7.29 -4.14 -8.58
C ALA A 76 -6.59 -2.84 -8.16
N VAL A 77 -6.75 -2.50 -6.88
CA VAL A 77 -5.88 -1.57 -6.16
C VAL A 77 -4.98 -2.40 -5.25
N LEU A 78 -3.68 -2.13 -5.29
CA LEU A 78 -2.69 -2.74 -4.42
C LEU A 78 -2.04 -1.66 -3.56
N SER A 79 -2.14 -1.76 -2.24
CA SER A 79 -1.44 -0.85 -1.32
C SER A 79 -0.40 -1.58 -0.48
N GLY A 80 0.63 -0.85 -0.05
CA GLY A 80 1.69 -1.35 0.82
C GLY A 80 2.11 -0.29 1.84
N TYR A 81 3.42 -0.08 2.03
CA TYR A 81 3.95 0.87 3.01
C TYR A 81 3.40 2.27 2.81
N GLN A 82 2.77 2.80 3.86
CA GLN A 82 2.07 4.09 3.81
C GLN A 82 2.99 5.26 4.15
N GLY A 83 3.86 5.12 5.14
CA GLY A 83 4.83 6.14 5.54
C GLY A 83 4.27 7.26 6.42
N GLY A 84 3.00 7.61 6.32
CA GLY A 84 2.33 8.66 7.09
C GLY A 84 0.82 8.46 7.18
N ASP A 85 0.17 9.15 8.11
CA ASP A 85 -1.26 9.05 8.40
C ASP A 85 -2.15 9.53 7.24
N SER A 86 -1.82 10.66 6.64
CA SER A 86 -2.58 11.21 5.51
C SER A 86 -2.60 10.31 4.26
N ILE A 87 -1.65 9.38 4.16
CA ILE A 87 -1.53 8.46 3.03
C ILE A 87 -2.63 7.39 3.08
N GLY A 88 -2.97 6.91 4.26
CA GLY A 88 -4.07 5.95 4.41
C GLY A 88 -5.42 6.51 3.96
N ASP A 89 -5.70 7.77 4.27
CA ASP A 89 -6.91 8.45 3.78
C ASP A 89 -6.90 8.59 2.25
N ALA A 90 -5.75 8.95 1.66
CA ALA A 90 -5.59 9.02 0.20
C ALA A 90 -5.75 7.65 -0.48
N ILE A 91 -5.28 6.57 0.14
CA ILE A 91 -5.50 5.19 -0.36
C ILE A 91 -6.99 4.84 -0.32
N LEU A 92 -7.69 5.12 0.78
CA LEU A 92 -9.13 4.84 0.90
C LEU A 92 -9.96 5.66 -0.11
N ASP A 93 -9.60 6.91 -0.35
CA ASP A 93 -10.21 7.74 -1.40
C ASP A 93 -9.96 7.14 -2.79
N ALA A 94 -8.72 6.74 -3.09
CA ALA A 94 -8.39 6.09 -4.36
C ALA A 94 -9.17 4.79 -4.58
N VAL A 95 -9.31 3.95 -3.55
CA VAL A 95 -10.13 2.72 -3.60
C VAL A 95 -11.59 3.05 -3.91
N ALA A 96 -12.16 4.05 -3.23
CA ALA A 96 -13.54 4.46 -3.47
C ALA A 96 -13.76 4.96 -4.91
N ARG A 97 -12.84 5.78 -5.43
CA ARG A 97 -12.89 6.27 -6.82
C ARG A 97 -12.72 5.14 -7.83
N VAL A 98 -11.78 4.22 -7.62
CA VAL A 98 -11.62 3.04 -8.49
C VAL A 98 -12.90 2.23 -8.51
N ARG A 99 -13.49 1.91 -7.35
CA ARG A 99 -14.76 1.15 -7.28
C ARG A 99 -15.94 1.89 -7.87
N HIS A 100 -15.93 3.23 -7.89
CA HIS A 100 -16.94 4.02 -8.60
C HIS A 100 -16.88 3.79 -10.12
N HIS A 101 -15.68 3.73 -10.71
CA HIS A 101 -15.47 3.54 -12.15
C HIS A 101 -15.34 2.06 -12.56
N SER A 102 -14.97 1.20 -11.64
CA SER A 102 -14.73 -0.24 -11.83
C SER A 102 -15.25 -1.01 -10.61
N PRO A 103 -16.58 -1.25 -10.52
CA PRO A 103 -17.22 -1.82 -9.32
C PRO A 103 -16.70 -3.19 -8.88
N GLU A 104 -16.18 -3.98 -9.83
CA GLU A 104 -15.63 -5.32 -9.56
C GLU A 104 -14.15 -5.29 -9.14
N ALA A 105 -13.53 -4.11 -9.05
CA ALA A 105 -12.13 -3.98 -8.66
C ALA A 105 -11.93 -4.43 -7.22
N ILE A 106 -10.95 -5.32 -7.01
CA ILE A 106 -10.56 -5.77 -5.68
C ILE A 106 -9.55 -4.81 -5.05
N TYR A 107 -9.61 -4.68 -3.73
CA TYR A 107 -8.58 -3.98 -2.96
C TYR A 107 -7.73 -4.99 -2.20
N ALA A 108 -6.45 -5.10 -2.57
CA ALA A 108 -5.44 -5.89 -1.89
C ALA A 108 -4.54 -4.98 -1.05
N CYS A 109 -4.45 -5.24 0.25
CA CYS A 109 -3.64 -4.46 1.18
C CYS A 109 -2.53 -5.32 1.78
N ASP A 110 -1.28 -4.90 1.58
CA ASP A 110 -0.16 -5.33 2.40
C ASP A 110 -0.04 -4.37 3.60
N PRO A 111 -0.44 -4.79 4.81
CA PRO A 111 -0.49 -3.92 5.99
C PRO A 111 0.90 -3.78 6.62
N VAL A 112 1.83 -3.18 5.93
CA VAL A 112 3.24 -3.06 6.34
C VAL A 112 3.36 -2.29 7.65
N LEU A 113 3.35 -3.00 8.78
CA LEU A 113 3.47 -2.46 10.13
C LEU A 113 4.84 -2.72 10.74
N GLY A 114 5.40 -3.91 10.52
CA GLY A 114 6.65 -4.31 11.13
C GLY A 114 6.89 -5.81 11.15
N ASN A 115 7.72 -6.27 12.09
CA ASN A 115 8.01 -7.69 12.25
C ASN A 115 8.38 -8.03 13.71
N ALA A 116 8.41 -9.33 14.04
CA ALA A 116 8.67 -9.81 15.40
C ALA A 116 10.05 -9.40 15.97
N LYS A 117 11.04 -9.13 15.09
CA LYS A 117 12.40 -8.78 15.52
C LYS A 117 12.54 -7.32 15.93
N SER A 118 11.89 -6.42 15.19
CA SER A 118 12.07 -4.96 15.36
C SER A 118 10.80 -4.24 15.85
N GLY A 119 9.69 -4.97 15.99
CA GLY A 119 8.40 -4.37 16.33
C GLY A 119 7.81 -3.57 15.17
N CYS A 120 6.89 -2.67 15.48
CA CYS A 120 6.30 -1.78 14.49
C CYS A 120 7.31 -0.73 14.00
N HIS A 121 7.29 -0.45 12.70
CA HIS A 121 8.17 0.52 12.04
C HIS A 121 7.45 1.85 11.74
N VAL A 122 6.15 1.90 11.91
CA VAL A 122 5.31 3.06 11.62
C VAL A 122 4.81 3.69 12.91
N ALA A 123 4.48 4.98 12.85
CA ALA A 123 3.97 5.73 14.00
C ALA A 123 2.63 5.14 14.52
N PRO A 124 2.31 5.28 15.81
CA PRO A 124 1.09 4.72 16.40
C PRO A 124 -0.20 5.14 15.69
N GLU A 125 -0.25 6.37 15.18
CA GLU A 125 -1.40 6.90 14.44
C GLU A 125 -1.61 6.12 13.13
N VAL A 126 -0.52 5.80 12.43
CA VAL A 126 -0.54 4.98 11.20
C VAL A 126 -0.93 3.54 11.52
N GLN A 127 -0.43 2.98 12.62
CA GLN A 127 -0.80 1.63 13.08
C GLN A 127 -2.31 1.51 13.29
N ASN A 128 -2.90 2.48 14.01
CA ASN A 128 -4.34 2.51 14.26
C ASN A 128 -5.15 2.71 12.98
N LEU A 129 -4.73 3.62 12.11
CA LEU A 129 -5.37 3.85 10.81
C LEU A 129 -5.40 2.57 9.96
N ILE A 130 -4.26 1.87 9.88
CA ILE A 130 -4.16 0.61 9.12
C ILE A 130 -5.11 -0.44 9.71
N ARG A 131 -5.06 -0.69 11.02
CA ARG A 131 -5.88 -1.70 11.69
C ARG A 131 -7.38 -1.39 11.61
N ASP A 132 -7.76 -0.13 11.86
CA ASP A 132 -9.15 0.24 12.11
C ASP A 132 -9.90 0.69 10.86
N ARG A 133 -9.19 1.08 9.80
CA ARG A 133 -9.81 1.64 8.59
C ARG A 133 -9.32 1.01 7.29
N VAL A 134 -8.00 0.87 7.11
CA VAL A 134 -7.43 0.42 5.84
C VAL A 134 -7.66 -1.08 5.64
N VAL A 135 -7.29 -1.89 6.63
CA VAL A 135 -7.50 -3.36 6.60
C VAL A 135 -8.97 -3.73 6.46
N PRO A 136 -9.92 -3.15 7.22
CA PRO A 136 -11.35 -3.46 7.06
C PRO A 136 -11.94 -3.10 5.69
N ALA A 137 -11.32 -2.20 4.94
CA ALA A 137 -11.75 -1.83 3.59
C ALA A 137 -11.25 -2.79 2.50
N ALA A 138 -10.26 -3.64 2.81
CA ALA A 138 -9.62 -4.53 1.86
C ALA A 138 -10.41 -5.84 1.67
N ASP A 139 -10.41 -6.34 0.42
CA ASP A 139 -10.94 -7.66 0.07
C ASP A 139 -9.91 -8.77 0.32
N LEU A 140 -8.62 -8.41 0.26
CA LEU A 140 -7.49 -9.29 0.48
C LEU A 140 -6.42 -8.56 1.31
N ILE A 141 -5.87 -9.25 2.32
CA ILE A 141 -4.72 -8.75 3.08
C ILE A 141 -3.58 -9.77 3.05
N THR A 142 -2.32 -9.29 3.12
CA THR A 142 -1.12 -10.14 3.09
C THR A 142 -0.20 -9.88 4.30
N PRO A 143 -0.71 -9.94 5.54
CA PRO A 143 0.09 -9.68 6.73
C PRO A 143 1.11 -10.80 6.95
N ASN A 144 2.30 -10.45 7.48
CA ASN A 144 3.13 -11.44 8.15
C ASN A 144 2.52 -11.83 9.52
N GLN A 145 3.07 -12.87 10.18
CA GLN A 145 2.54 -13.37 11.47
C GLN A 145 2.45 -12.28 12.55
N PHE A 146 3.46 -11.41 12.65
CA PHE A 146 3.48 -10.30 13.61
C PHE A 146 2.37 -9.27 13.32
N GLU A 147 2.22 -8.91 12.06
CA GLU A 147 1.19 -7.97 11.60
C GLU A 147 -0.22 -8.54 11.80
N LEU A 148 -0.41 -9.82 11.48
CA LEU A 148 -1.68 -10.50 11.75
C LEU A 148 -2.03 -10.46 13.24
N GLY A 149 -1.08 -10.79 14.10
CA GLY A 149 -1.25 -10.71 15.55
C GLY A 149 -1.60 -9.30 16.03
N PHE A 150 -0.93 -8.28 15.49
CA PHE A 150 -1.24 -6.89 15.82
C PHE A 150 -2.66 -6.48 15.38
N ILE A 151 -3.05 -6.82 14.14
CA ILE A 151 -4.36 -6.47 13.56
C ILE A 151 -5.50 -7.14 14.33
N THR A 152 -5.34 -8.41 14.68
CA THR A 152 -6.40 -9.21 15.32
C THR A 152 -6.38 -9.13 16.84
N GLY A 153 -5.31 -8.60 17.45
CA GLY A 153 -5.12 -8.63 18.90
C GLY A 153 -4.82 -10.03 19.45
N THR A 154 -4.37 -10.95 18.57
CA THR A 154 -4.05 -12.35 18.93
C THR A 154 -2.54 -12.61 18.82
N ASN A 155 -2.12 -13.83 19.09
CA ASN A 155 -0.73 -14.27 18.91
C ASN A 155 -0.70 -15.62 18.20
N PRO A 156 -1.07 -15.68 16.90
CA PRO A 156 -1.20 -16.93 16.17
C PRO A 156 0.18 -17.61 16.04
N GLN A 157 0.25 -18.89 16.37
CA GLN A 157 1.47 -19.70 16.29
C GLN A 157 1.37 -20.75 15.18
N THR A 158 0.16 -21.08 14.74
CA THR A 158 -0.14 -22.07 13.71
C THR A 158 -1.08 -21.48 12.65
N LEU A 159 -1.27 -22.19 11.53
CA LEU A 159 -2.24 -21.81 10.49
C LEU A 159 -3.71 -22.08 10.91
N GLU A 160 -3.91 -22.82 12.00
CA GLU A 160 -5.26 -23.18 12.49
C GLU A 160 -5.77 -22.18 13.52
N GLU A 161 -4.90 -21.33 14.09
CA GLU A 161 -5.23 -20.24 15.02
C GLU A 161 -5.57 -18.96 14.27
#